data_07421206435b51e5894fdba69ab0a9c6
#
_entry.id   07421206435b51e5894fdba69ab0a9c6
#
_cell.length_a   1.000
_cell.length_b   1.000
_cell.length_c   1.000
_cell.angle_alpha   90.00
_cell.angle_beta   90.00
_cell.angle_gamma   90.00
#
_symmetry.space_group_name_H-M   'P 1'
#
loop_
_entity.id
_entity.type
_entity.pdbx_description
1 polymer ?
#
loop_
_entity_poly.entity_id
_entity_poly.type
_entity_poly.pdbx_seq_one_letter_code
_entity_poly.pdbx_strand_id
1 'polypeptide(L)'
;MKNYNLKLKIFRFCIVIFTFAFCILNLSEANAQQVSLAISPPLIQTVIKPGKAILIAYSLENSGDPTILTARVVSFEPKDNFGNIRLKDRAEGPVRFSLDNAELSLDQPFFLKTKASEQLLLRIRVPEGAPEGDYYYSLLAETTPAIGREGIGSAQAKATIAANILVTISHSGTIEIKPKIVLFQLLSKMKWKIFDSFDEVPLVLVLENQGKNLIRPEGKITLRGLLGTSADYEIVPKNILAESQRLVQATPSAEFSKQPISLALSGFFLGPYKLSANINFGENSPNIFASTSFFAFPFKLVAGIILVTIITIFIIKRFSADED
;
A
#
# COMPACT_ATOMS: atom_id res chain seq x y z
N MET A 1 61.32 40.05 5.28
CA MET A 1 60.93 38.62 5.44
C MET A 1 59.40 38.34 5.56
N LYS A 2 58.60 39.27 6.06
CA LYS A 2 57.13 39.04 6.26
C LYS A 2 56.32 38.87 4.97
N ASN A 3 56.67 39.49 3.87
CA ASN A 3 55.93 39.41 2.58
C ASN A 3 56.17 38.15 1.77
N TYR A 4 57.28 37.45 1.99
CA TYR A 4 57.57 36.18 1.28
C TYR A 4 56.68 35.02 1.80
N ASN A 5 56.44 34.97 3.10
CA ASN A 5 55.58 33.97 3.71
C ASN A 5 54.11 34.11 3.32
N LEU A 6 53.63 35.34 3.07
CA LEU A 6 52.25 35.57 2.63
C LEU A 6 52.06 35.15 1.17
N LYS A 7 53.00 35.46 0.28
CA LYS A 7 52.97 35.02 -1.12
C LYS A 7 53.01 33.49 -1.24
N LEU A 8 53.80 32.82 -0.41
CA LEU A 8 53.89 31.34 -0.41
C LEU A 8 52.62 30.69 0.10
N LYS A 9 51.93 31.27 1.10
CA LYS A 9 50.62 30.79 1.58
C LYS A 9 49.53 30.98 0.54
N ILE A 10 49.47 32.10 -0.15
CA ILE A 10 48.51 32.35 -1.24
C ILE A 10 48.76 31.39 -2.39
N PHE A 11 50.00 31.15 -2.79
CA PHE A 11 50.34 30.21 -3.85
C PHE A 11 49.94 28.77 -3.51
N ARG A 12 50.15 28.29 -2.29
CA ARG A 12 49.69 26.99 -1.80
C ARG A 12 48.17 26.87 -1.81
N PHE A 13 47.46 27.92 -1.40
CA PHE A 13 46.00 27.97 -1.40
C PHE A 13 45.46 27.93 -2.83
N CYS A 14 46.05 28.63 -3.78
CA CYS A 14 45.67 28.57 -5.19
C CYS A 14 45.89 27.17 -5.80
N ILE A 15 46.98 26.46 -5.43
CA ILE A 15 47.24 25.09 -5.87
C ILE A 15 46.15 24.14 -5.33
N VAL A 16 45.78 24.29 -4.06
CA VAL A 16 44.74 23.44 -3.46
C VAL A 16 43.38 23.66 -4.14
N ILE A 17 43.02 24.90 -4.42
CA ILE A 17 41.80 25.24 -5.17
C ILE A 17 41.85 24.67 -6.58
N PHE A 18 43.00 24.84 -7.26
CA PHE A 18 43.15 24.35 -8.64
C PHE A 18 43.09 22.79 -8.71
N THR A 19 43.75 22.09 -7.77
CA THR A 19 43.66 20.63 -7.69
C THR A 19 42.23 20.17 -7.34
N PHE A 20 41.54 20.86 -6.45
CA PHE A 20 40.16 20.56 -6.11
C PHE A 20 39.21 20.82 -7.28
N ALA A 21 39.36 21.92 -8.01
CA ALA A 21 38.60 22.21 -9.21
C ALA A 21 38.89 21.19 -10.33
N PHE A 22 40.14 20.76 -10.48
CA PHE A 22 40.52 19.73 -11.46
C PHE A 22 39.92 18.33 -11.08
N CYS A 23 39.85 18.00 -9.80
CA CYS A 23 39.17 16.78 -9.34
C CYS A 23 37.66 16.81 -9.63
N ILE A 24 36.99 17.98 -9.47
CA ILE A 24 35.57 18.13 -9.77
C ILE A 24 35.30 18.04 -11.28
N LEU A 25 36.16 18.59 -12.11
CA LEU A 25 36.02 18.57 -13.57
C LEU A 25 36.22 17.17 -14.19
N ASN A 26 36.84 16.24 -13.45
CA ASN A 26 37.03 14.84 -13.87
C ASN A 26 35.98 13.88 -13.28
N LEU A 27 34.91 14.38 -12.65
CA LEU A 27 33.76 13.54 -12.28
C LEU A 27 33.08 13.10 -13.59
N SER A 28 33.46 11.91 -14.07
CA SER A 28 32.78 11.26 -15.16
C SER A 28 31.31 11.10 -14.78
N GLU A 29 30.40 11.56 -15.62
CA GLU A 29 28.98 11.28 -15.45
C GLU A 29 28.81 9.76 -15.35
N ALA A 30 28.41 9.27 -14.18
CA ALA A 30 28.05 7.89 -13.98
C ALA A 30 26.71 7.67 -14.71
N ASN A 31 26.76 7.22 -15.95
CA ASN A 31 25.57 6.81 -16.68
C ASN A 31 24.99 5.56 -16.02
N ALA A 32 24.05 5.76 -15.09
CA ALA A 32 23.26 4.68 -14.55
C ALA A 32 22.20 4.27 -15.58
N GLN A 33 22.08 2.98 -15.85
CA GLN A 33 21.02 2.46 -16.72
C GLN A 33 19.66 2.87 -16.17
N GLN A 34 18.88 3.59 -16.98
CA GLN A 34 17.53 4.00 -16.61
C GLN A 34 16.55 2.89 -17.00
N VAL A 35 16.01 2.20 -16.00
CA VAL A 35 14.94 1.23 -16.19
C VAL A 35 13.58 1.89 -15.92
N SER A 36 12.72 1.92 -16.93
CA SER A 36 11.35 2.48 -16.81
C SER A 36 10.40 1.59 -17.61
N LEU A 37 9.71 0.70 -16.91
CA LEU A 37 8.80 -0.29 -17.49
C LEU A 37 7.37 -0.04 -16.99
N ALA A 38 6.40 -0.26 -17.88
CA ALA A 38 4.98 -0.28 -17.55
C ALA A 38 4.32 -1.53 -18.11
N ILE A 39 3.33 -2.09 -17.38
CA ILE A 39 2.51 -3.21 -17.84
C ILE A 39 1.03 -2.88 -17.65
N SER A 40 0.22 -3.14 -18.67
CA SER A 40 -1.22 -2.87 -18.65
C SER A 40 -1.98 -4.03 -19.27
N PRO A 41 -3.09 -4.46 -18.65
CA PRO A 41 -3.67 -3.99 -17.40
C PRO A 41 -2.89 -4.47 -16.17
N PRO A 42 -2.84 -3.72 -15.06
CA PRO A 42 -2.09 -4.12 -13.85
C PRO A 42 -2.81 -5.19 -13.02
N LEU A 43 -4.10 -5.36 -13.22
CA LEU A 43 -4.93 -6.33 -12.52
C LEU A 43 -6.02 -6.87 -13.45
N ILE A 44 -6.12 -8.18 -13.50
CA ILE A 44 -7.24 -8.91 -14.13
C ILE A 44 -7.95 -9.72 -13.07
N GLN A 45 -9.26 -9.64 -13.07
CA GLN A 45 -10.14 -10.50 -12.27
C GLN A 45 -11.13 -11.18 -13.21
N THR A 46 -11.19 -12.51 -13.18
CA THR A 46 -11.99 -13.26 -14.13
C THR A 46 -12.55 -14.54 -13.52
N VAL A 47 -13.72 -14.96 -14.01
CA VAL A 47 -14.34 -16.24 -13.67
C VAL A 47 -14.24 -17.16 -14.88
N ILE A 48 -13.63 -18.32 -14.71
CA ILE A 48 -13.42 -19.29 -15.80
C ILE A 48 -14.03 -20.63 -15.39
N LYS A 49 -14.85 -21.20 -16.26
CA LYS A 49 -15.38 -22.56 -16.07
C LYS A 49 -14.30 -23.60 -16.33
N PRO A 50 -14.31 -24.76 -15.61
CA PRO A 50 -13.45 -25.88 -15.95
C PRO A 50 -13.56 -26.29 -17.43
N GLY A 51 -12.43 -26.65 -18.04
CA GLY A 51 -12.32 -26.99 -19.47
C GLY A 51 -12.24 -25.78 -20.40
N LYS A 52 -12.33 -24.54 -19.91
CA LYS A 52 -12.30 -23.34 -20.73
C LYS A 52 -10.95 -22.61 -20.65
N ALA A 53 -10.72 -21.79 -21.66
CA ALA A 53 -9.56 -20.90 -21.73
C ALA A 53 -10.01 -19.50 -22.14
N ILE A 54 -9.26 -18.51 -21.71
CA ILE A 54 -9.39 -17.11 -22.13
C ILE A 54 -8.04 -16.61 -22.63
N LEU A 55 -8.07 -15.58 -23.45
CA LEU A 55 -6.91 -14.90 -23.98
C LEU A 55 -6.95 -13.43 -23.49
N ILE A 56 -5.85 -12.97 -22.93
CA ILE A 56 -5.71 -11.60 -22.42
C ILE A 56 -4.48 -10.98 -23.07
N ALA A 57 -4.65 -9.78 -23.63
CA ALA A 57 -3.55 -9.00 -24.17
C ALA A 57 -3.00 -8.07 -23.08
N TYR A 58 -1.72 -8.22 -22.75
CA TYR A 58 -0.98 -7.28 -21.94
C TYR A 58 -0.09 -6.41 -22.82
N SER A 59 -0.07 -5.10 -22.58
CA SER A 59 0.92 -4.19 -23.18
C SER A 59 2.06 -4.01 -22.19
N LEU A 60 3.27 -4.32 -22.63
CA LEU A 60 4.51 -4.08 -21.90
C LEU A 60 5.28 -2.96 -22.58
N GLU A 61 5.49 -1.85 -21.91
CA GLU A 61 6.13 -0.64 -22.43
C GLU A 61 7.47 -0.38 -21.75
N ASN A 62 8.47 0.02 -22.55
CA ASN A 62 9.77 0.44 -22.06
C ASN A 62 10.01 1.92 -22.40
N SER A 63 9.97 2.78 -21.39
CA SER A 63 10.34 4.20 -21.53
C SER A 63 11.78 4.50 -21.13
N GLY A 64 12.52 3.50 -20.66
CA GLY A 64 13.92 3.57 -20.27
C GLY A 64 14.87 3.13 -21.38
N ASP A 65 16.07 2.69 -20.98
CA ASP A 65 17.10 2.15 -21.87
C ASP A 65 16.68 0.80 -22.48
N PRO A 66 17.24 0.41 -23.64
CA PRO A 66 17.00 -0.90 -24.23
C PRO A 66 17.35 -2.01 -23.24
N THR A 67 16.49 -2.99 -23.09
CA THR A 67 16.67 -4.04 -22.09
C THR A 67 16.23 -5.41 -22.60
N ILE A 68 16.80 -6.46 -22.02
CA ILE A 68 16.34 -7.84 -22.20
C ILE A 68 15.38 -8.16 -21.05
N LEU A 69 14.22 -8.68 -21.39
CA LEU A 69 13.15 -9.03 -20.47
C LEU A 69 12.83 -10.51 -20.55
N THR A 70 12.40 -11.07 -19.43
CA THR A 70 11.82 -12.40 -19.36
C THR A 70 10.43 -12.29 -18.74
N ALA A 71 9.41 -12.76 -19.45
CA ALA A 71 8.04 -12.84 -18.93
C ALA A 71 7.81 -14.20 -18.29
N ARG A 72 7.35 -14.22 -17.03
CA ARG A 72 6.99 -15.46 -16.33
C ARG A 72 5.75 -15.29 -15.49
N VAL A 73 5.03 -16.39 -15.25
CA VAL A 73 3.87 -16.40 -14.37
C VAL A 73 4.22 -17.15 -13.09
N VAL A 74 3.91 -16.54 -11.96
CA VAL A 74 4.08 -17.14 -10.63
C VAL A 74 2.78 -17.05 -9.85
N SER A 75 2.54 -17.95 -8.91
CA SER A 75 1.44 -17.79 -7.97
C SER A 75 1.84 -16.88 -6.81
N PHE A 76 0.83 -16.34 -6.14
CA PHE A 76 1.02 -15.61 -4.90
C PHE A 76 -0.01 -15.98 -3.85
N GLU A 77 0.28 -15.63 -2.61
CA GLU A 77 -0.59 -15.82 -1.46
C GLU A 77 -0.65 -14.54 -0.61
N PRO A 78 -1.69 -14.36 0.23
CA PRO A 78 -1.72 -13.27 1.19
C PRO A 78 -0.51 -13.37 2.13
N LYS A 79 0.18 -12.25 2.38
CA LYS A 79 1.32 -12.19 3.30
C LYS A 79 0.90 -11.72 4.69
N ASP A 80 0.00 -10.75 4.73
CA ASP A 80 -0.44 -10.08 5.95
C ASP A 80 -1.86 -9.50 5.79
N ASN A 81 -2.35 -8.83 6.83
CA ASN A 81 -3.67 -8.21 6.82
C ASN A 81 -3.69 -6.78 6.23
N PHE A 82 -2.59 -6.29 5.66
CA PHE A 82 -2.55 -5.00 4.97
C PHE A 82 -2.79 -5.11 3.47
N GLY A 83 -2.89 -6.34 2.96
CA GLY A 83 -3.07 -6.65 1.56
C GLY A 83 -1.77 -6.80 0.80
N ASN A 84 -0.64 -6.95 1.50
CA ASN A 84 0.60 -7.36 0.89
C ASN A 84 0.52 -8.83 0.47
N ILE A 85 1.18 -9.14 -0.64
CA ILE A 85 1.24 -10.50 -1.19
C ILE A 85 2.66 -11.06 -1.08
N ARG A 86 2.75 -12.39 -1.05
CA ARG A 86 4.00 -13.13 -1.16
C ARG A 86 4.00 -13.87 -2.48
N LEU A 87 4.93 -13.53 -3.37
CA LEU A 87 5.14 -14.27 -4.60
C LEU A 87 5.79 -15.63 -4.29
N LYS A 88 5.40 -16.65 -5.04
CA LYS A 88 6.04 -17.98 -5.06
C LYS A 88 7.04 -18.06 -6.21
N ASP A 89 7.85 -19.08 -6.23
CA ASP A 89 8.89 -19.23 -7.25
C ASP A 89 8.33 -19.62 -8.62
N ARG A 90 7.16 -20.28 -8.65
CA ARG A 90 6.51 -20.78 -9.88
C ARG A 90 4.99 -20.68 -9.77
N ALA A 91 4.31 -20.89 -10.90
CA ALA A 91 2.87 -21.03 -10.95
C ALA A 91 2.46 -22.39 -10.37
N GLU A 92 1.74 -22.36 -9.25
CA GLU A 92 1.16 -23.53 -8.59
C GLU A 92 -0.35 -23.59 -8.81
N GLY A 93 -0.94 -24.78 -8.67
CA GLY A 93 -2.38 -24.97 -8.82
C GLY A 93 -2.80 -25.48 -10.21
N PRO A 94 -4.11 -25.51 -10.49
CA PRO A 94 -4.65 -26.17 -11.67
C PRO A 94 -4.53 -25.35 -12.96
N VAL A 95 -4.42 -24.03 -12.86
CA VAL A 95 -4.43 -23.12 -14.02
C VAL A 95 -3.13 -23.26 -14.82
N ARG A 96 -3.23 -23.23 -16.15
CA ARG A 96 -2.11 -23.33 -17.07
C ARG A 96 -1.99 -22.03 -17.87
N PHE A 97 -0.77 -21.61 -18.11
CA PHE A 97 -0.43 -20.37 -18.81
C PHE A 97 0.47 -20.65 -20.00
N SER A 98 0.23 -19.93 -21.10
CA SER A 98 1.10 -19.90 -22.26
C SER A 98 0.97 -18.55 -22.96
N LEU A 99 1.98 -18.14 -23.74
CA LEU A 99 1.83 -17.04 -24.68
C LEU A 99 1.41 -17.56 -26.06
N ASP A 100 0.45 -16.89 -26.66
CA ASP A 100 -0.02 -17.16 -28.03
C ASP A 100 0.70 -16.30 -29.08
N ASN A 101 1.76 -15.61 -28.69
CA ASN A 101 2.62 -14.87 -29.59
C ASN A 101 3.44 -15.84 -30.46
N ALA A 102 3.71 -15.46 -31.71
CA ALA A 102 4.49 -16.31 -32.62
C ALA A 102 5.97 -16.45 -32.20
N GLU A 103 6.56 -15.38 -31.67
CA GLU A 103 7.98 -15.28 -31.33
C GLU A 103 8.31 -15.19 -29.88
N LEU A 104 7.27 -15.08 -28.99
CA LEU A 104 7.46 -14.93 -27.56
C LEU A 104 6.95 -16.16 -26.82
N SER A 105 7.70 -16.59 -25.81
CA SER A 105 7.32 -17.66 -24.91
C SER A 105 7.57 -17.27 -23.46
N LEU A 106 6.80 -17.84 -22.52
CA LEU A 106 7.09 -17.67 -21.09
C LEU A 106 8.46 -18.27 -20.77
N ASP A 107 9.14 -17.67 -19.82
CA ASP A 107 10.48 -18.06 -19.34
C ASP A 107 11.59 -17.95 -20.38
N GLN A 108 11.33 -17.31 -21.55
CA GLN A 108 12.33 -17.03 -22.56
C GLN A 108 12.64 -15.53 -22.63
N PRO A 109 13.93 -15.16 -22.77
CA PRO A 109 14.31 -13.76 -22.88
C PRO A 109 13.94 -13.18 -24.25
N PHE A 110 13.47 -11.93 -24.25
CA PHE A 110 13.22 -11.14 -25.46
C PHE A 110 13.73 -9.71 -25.28
N PHE A 111 14.02 -9.04 -26.39
CA PHE A 111 14.59 -7.71 -26.38
C PHE A 111 13.52 -6.65 -26.58
N LEU A 112 13.52 -5.61 -25.73
CA LEU A 112 12.62 -4.48 -25.83
C LEU A 112 13.40 -3.17 -25.94
N LYS A 113 13.24 -2.48 -27.07
CA LYS A 113 13.91 -1.20 -27.37
C LYS A 113 13.37 -0.07 -26.47
N THR A 114 14.14 1.00 -26.37
CA THR A 114 13.69 2.26 -25.80
C THR A 114 12.44 2.78 -26.52
N LYS A 115 11.45 3.25 -25.78
CA LYS A 115 10.15 3.76 -26.28
C LYS A 115 9.40 2.76 -27.17
N ALA A 116 9.65 1.47 -26.97
CA ALA A 116 8.92 0.41 -27.63
C ALA A 116 7.88 -0.20 -26.69
N SER A 117 6.84 -0.76 -27.31
CA SER A 117 5.79 -1.54 -26.63
C SER A 117 5.72 -2.91 -27.26
N GLU A 118 5.55 -3.95 -26.44
CA GLU A 118 5.36 -5.32 -26.87
C GLU A 118 4.03 -5.85 -26.30
N GLN A 119 3.27 -6.55 -27.13
CA GLN A 119 2.00 -7.13 -26.71
C GLN A 119 2.20 -8.60 -26.35
N LEU A 120 1.92 -8.96 -25.10
CA LEU A 120 1.95 -10.33 -24.60
C LEU A 120 0.52 -10.90 -24.62
N LEU A 121 0.26 -11.86 -25.49
CA LEU A 121 -1.03 -12.55 -25.61
C LEU A 121 -1.06 -13.75 -24.65
N LEU A 122 -1.46 -13.51 -23.40
CA LEU A 122 -1.49 -14.55 -22.36
C LEU A 122 -2.76 -15.38 -22.46
N ARG A 123 -2.59 -16.65 -22.77
CA ARG A 123 -3.64 -17.68 -22.67
C ARG A 123 -3.69 -18.26 -21.27
N ILE A 124 -4.86 -18.19 -20.66
CA ILE A 124 -5.16 -18.76 -19.33
C ILE A 124 -6.12 -19.91 -19.55
N ARG A 125 -5.71 -21.13 -19.25
CA ARG A 125 -6.51 -22.34 -19.42
C ARG A 125 -6.78 -23.00 -18.07
N VAL A 126 -8.04 -23.32 -17.82
CA VAL A 126 -8.49 -24.11 -16.69
C VAL A 126 -8.79 -25.54 -17.19
N PRO A 127 -8.09 -26.58 -16.72
CA PRO A 127 -8.36 -27.97 -17.11
C PRO A 127 -9.75 -28.42 -16.70
N GLU A 128 -10.27 -29.48 -17.38
CA GLU A 128 -11.47 -30.21 -16.92
C GLU A 128 -11.16 -30.83 -15.55
N GLY A 129 -12.11 -30.78 -14.62
CA GLY A 129 -11.93 -31.32 -13.27
C GLY A 129 -11.06 -30.45 -12.34
N ALA A 130 -10.70 -29.20 -12.73
CA ALA A 130 -10.04 -28.27 -11.83
C ALA A 130 -10.96 -27.95 -10.64
N PRO A 131 -10.45 -27.97 -9.39
CA PRO A 131 -11.24 -27.65 -8.20
C PRO A 131 -11.78 -26.22 -8.26
N GLU A 132 -13.02 -26.05 -7.79
CA GLU A 132 -13.60 -24.71 -7.63
C GLU A 132 -12.90 -23.93 -6.53
N GLY A 133 -12.80 -22.61 -6.72
CA GLY A 133 -12.18 -21.68 -5.79
C GLY A 133 -11.35 -20.63 -6.52
N ASP A 134 -10.66 -19.81 -5.76
CA ASP A 134 -9.82 -18.76 -6.27
C ASP A 134 -8.35 -19.16 -6.32
N TYR A 135 -7.71 -18.74 -7.41
CA TYR A 135 -6.30 -18.95 -7.66
C TYR A 135 -5.65 -17.62 -8.05
N TYR A 136 -4.54 -17.30 -7.44
CA TYR A 136 -3.91 -15.99 -7.54
C TYR A 136 -2.54 -16.10 -8.19
N TYR A 137 -2.34 -15.33 -9.27
CA TYR A 137 -1.12 -15.34 -10.05
C TYR A 137 -0.66 -13.92 -10.34
N SER A 138 0.62 -13.78 -10.69
CA SER A 138 1.20 -12.54 -11.20
C SER A 138 1.99 -12.85 -12.47
N LEU A 139 1.73 -12.11 -13.53
CA LEU A 139 2.60 -12.04 -14.70
C LEU A 139 3.71 -11.07 -14.35
N LEU A 140 4.94 -11.55 -14.30
CA LEU A 140 6.15 -10.79 -14.03
C LEU A 140 6.89 -10.53 -15.33
N ALA A 141 7.36 -9.30 -15.54
CA ALA A 141 8.37 -8.98 -16.54
C ALA A 141 9.63 -8.52 -15.79
N GLU A 142 10.70 -9.32 -15.91
CA GLU A 142 11.96 -9.13 -15.20
C GLU A 142 13.08 -8.76 -16.17
N THR A 143 13.86 -7.72 -15.84
CA THR A 143 15.05 -7.38 -16.62
C THR A 143 16.18 -8.36 -16.33
N THR A 144 16.86 -8.79 -17.39
CA THR A 144 18.13 -9.49 -17.25
C THR A 144 19.23 -8.42 -17.21
N PRO A 145 20.06 -8.36 -16.15
CA PRO A 145 21.16 -7.43 -16.10
C PRO A 145 22.08 -7.65 -17.32
N ALA A 146 22.42 -6.59 -18.03
CA ALA A 146 23.42 -6.67 -19.09
C ALA A 146 24.76 -7.12 -18.48
N ILE A 147 25.44 -8.06 -19.13
CA ILE A 147 26.79 -8.46 -18.72
C ILE A 147 27.67 -7.22 -18.83
N GLY A 148 28.10 -6.67 -17.70
CA GLY A 148 28.90 -5.45 -17.65
C GLY A 148 30.21 -5.65 -18.45
N ARG A 149 30.59 -4.63 -19.23
CA ARG A 149 31.95 -4.58 -19.78
C ARG A 149 32.93 -4.50 -18.61
N GLU A 150 33.90 -5.41 -18.59
CA GLU A 150 34.98 -5.39 -17.61
C GLU A 150 35.64 -3.99 -17.60
N GLY A 151 35.69 -3.37 -16.44
CA GLY A 151 36.50 -2.16 -16.20
C GLY A 151 35.78 -0.88 -15.80
N ILE A 152 34.43 -0.80 -15.82
CA ILE A 152 33.70 0.37 -15.32
C ILE A 152 32.63 -0.15 -14.37
N GLY A 153 32.69 0.29 -13.10
CA GLY A 153 31.71 -0.07 -12.05
C GLY A 153 30.30 0.42 -12.38
N SER A 154 29.59 -0.32 -13.24
CA SER A 154 28.17 -0.10 -13.49
C SER A 154 27.38 -0.91 -12.47
N ALA A 155 26.59 -0.25 -11.62
CA ALA A 155 25.61 -0.91 -10.78
C ALA A 155 24.53 -1.53 -11.67
N GLN A 156 24.46 -2.87 -11.71
CA GLN A 156 23.43 -3.58 -12.46
C GLN A 156 22.16 -3.64 -11.60
N ALA A 157 21.10 -2.97 -12.02
CA ALA A 157 19.81 -3.03 -11.36
C ALA A 157 18.92 -4.07 -12.06
N LYS A 158 18.49 -5.09 -11.32
CA LYS A 158 17.39 -5.97 -11.74
C LYS A 158 16.07 -5.27 -11.39
N ALA A 159 15.25 -4.99 -12.40
CA ALA A 159 13.90 -4.48 -12.21
C ALA A 159 12.87 -5.55 -12.52
N THR A 160 11.79 -5.56 -11.76
CA THR A 160 10.66 -6.45 -11.98
C THR A 160 9.37 -5.63 -11.92
N ILE A 161 8.54 -5.78 -12.94
CA ILE A 161 7.16 -5.26 -12.93
C ILE A 161 6.17 -6.42 -12.94
N ALA A 162 5.02 -6.25 -12.30
CA ALA A 162 4.03 -7.29 -12.13
C ALA A 162 2.62 -6.83 -12.50
N ALA A 163 1.85 -7.72 -13.13
CA ALA A 163 0.41 -7.61 -13.29
C ALA A 163 -0.28 -8.79 -12.61
N ASN A 164 -1.22 -8.50 -11.73
CA ASN A 164 -1.90 -9.54 -10.94
C ASN A 164 -3.08 -10.14 -11.70
N ILE A 165 -3.26 -11.45 -11.56
CA ILE A 165 -4.28 -12.26 -12.23
C ILE A 165 -5.04 -13.03 -11.14
N LEU A 166 -6.30 -12.65 -10.92
CA LEU A 166 -7.19 -13.32 -9.97
C LEU A 166 -8.16 -14.18 -10.77
N VAL A 167 -8.03 -15.50 -10.66
CA VAL A 167 -8.85 -16.47 -11.38
C VAL A 167 -9.80 -17.14 -10.41
N THR A 168 -11.10 -16.98 -10.60
CA THR A 168 -12.14 -17.75 -9.92
C THR A 168 -12.56 -18.89 -10.81
N ILE A 169 -12.43 -20.13 -10.34
CA ILE A 169 -12.92 -21.31 -11.01
C ILE A 169 -14.28 -21.66 -10.42
N SER A 170 -15.34 -21.62 -11.25
CA SER A 170 -16.70 -21.98 -10.83
C SER A 170 -17.48 -22.58 -11.98
N HIS A 171 -18.19 -23.70 -11.75
CA HIS A 171 -19.09 -24.36 -12.71
C HIS A 171 -20.37 -23.55 -12.92
N SER A 172 -20.94 -23.06 -11.83
CA SER A 172 -22.20 -22.29 -11.82
C SER A 172 -22.02 -20.80 -12.11
N GLY A 173 -20.82 -20.26 -11.93
CA GLY A 173 -20.56 -18.83 -11.91
C GLY A 173 -20.94 -18.15 -10.60
N THR A 174 -21.42 -18.90 -9.61
CA THR A 174 -21.72 -18.36 -8.27
C THR A 174 -20.46 -18.29 -7.42
N ILE A 175 -20.41 -17.29 -6.54
CA ILE A 175 -19.29 -17.02 -5.64
C ILE A 175 -19.76 -17.28 -4.21
N GLU A 176 -18.96 -17.99 -3.43
CA GLU A 176 -19.23 -18.22 -2.01
C GLU A 176 -18.73 -17.04 -1.17
N ILE A 177 -19.65 -16.31 -0.56
CA ILE A 177 -19.36 -15.13 0.26
C ILE A 177 -19.55 -15.49 1.74
N LYS A 178 -18.43 -15.57 2.49
CA LYS A 178 -18.42 -15.86 3.94
C LYS A 178 -17.60 -14.81 4.71
N PRO A 179 -18.08 -13.58 4.83
CA PRO A 179 -17.37 -12.53 5.53
C PRO A 179 -17.58 -12.62 7.03
N LYS A 180 -16.59 -12.18 7.79
CA LYS A 180 -16.65 -12.03 9.25
C LYS A 180 -15.91 -10.77 9.69
N ILE A 181 -16.48 -10.03 10.63
CA ILE A 181 -15.79 -8.96 11.30
C ILE A 181 -14.96 -9.56 12.43
N VAL A 182 -13.62 -9.48 12.32
CA VAL A 182 -12.68 -9.96 13.33
C VAL A 182 -12.47 -8.88 14.39
N LEU A 183 -12.37 -7.62 13.95
CA LEU A 183 -12.07 -6.51 14.81
C LEU A 183 -12.85 -5.26 14.35
N PHE A 184 -13.56 -4.62 15.28
CA PHE A 184 -14.14 -3.29 15.12
C PHE A 184 -14.00 -2.54 16.44
N GLN A 185 -12.87 -1.87 16.62
CA GLN A 185 -12.56 -1.21 17.87
C GLN A 185 -11.75 0.07 17.69
N LEU A 186 -11.83 0.91 18.71
CA LEU A 186 -11.03 2.13 18.83
C LEU A 186 -9.71 1.80 19.52
N LEU A 187 -8.61 2.34 18.98
CA LEU A 187 -7.32 2.30 19.65
C LEU A 187 -7.29 3.41 20.71
N SER A 188 -7.41 3.04 21.96
CA SER A 188 -7.35 3.95 23.10
C SER A 188 -6.21 3.56 24.03
N LYS A 189 -5.50 4.55 24.55
CA LYS A 189 -4.51 4.36 25.61
C LYS A 189 -5.18 3.97 26.94
N MET A 190 -6.44 4.36 27.12
CA MET A 190 -7.23 4.07 28.31
C MET A 190 -8.22 2.93 28.06
N LYS A 191 -8.33 1.99 28.98
CA LYS A 191 -9.30 0.87 28.91
C LYS A 191 -10.75 1.32 28.69
N TRP A 192 -11.11 2.50 29.13
CA TRP A 192 -12.49 3.02 29.15
C TRP A 192 -12.90 3.76 27.87
N LYS A 193 -12.04 3.78 26.84
CA LYS A 193 -12.29 4.46 25.56
C LYS A 193 -12.69 5.94 25.74
N ILE A 194 -11.98 6.62 26.64
CA ILE A 194 -12.13 8.06 26.87
C ILE A 194 -11.03 8.77 26.08
N PHE A 195 -11.44 9.80 25.31
CA PHE A 195 -10.55 10.61 24.48
C PHE A 195 -10.64 12.07 24.92
N ASP A 196 -9.58 12.82 24.72
CA ASP A 196 -9.67 14.28 24.81
C ASP A 196 -10.47 14.82 23.62
N SER A 197 -11.22 15.91 23.84
CA SER A 197 -12.12 16.48 22.83
C SER A 197 -11.44 16.90 21.53
N PHE A 198 -10.13 17.14 21.56
CA PHE A 198 -9.34 17.59 20.41
C PHE A 198 -8.42 16.49 19.85
N ASP A 199 -8.37 15.33 20.51
CA ASP A 199 -7.52 14.23 20.02
C ASP A 199 -8.21 13.47 18.89
N GLU A 200 -7.40 12.95 17.96
CA GLU A 200 -7.88 12.02 16.96
C GLU A 200 -8.31 10.70 17.60
N VAL A 201 -9.43 10.17 17.13
CA VAL A 201 -9.99 8.89 17.59
C VAL A 201 -9.73 7.82 16.51
N PRO A 202 -8.69 6.98 16.67
CA PRO A 202 -8.33 5.98 15.69
C PRO A 202 -9.22 4.74 15.82
N LEU A 203 -9.83 4.34 14.70
CA LEU A 203 -10.65 3.15 14.53
C LEU A 203 -9.91 2.08 13.72
N VAL A 204 -10.02 0.83 14.15
CA VAL A 204 -9.54 -0.34 13.41
C VAL A 204 -10.72 -1.23 13.04
N LEU A 205 -10.82 -1.57 11.76
CA LEU A 205 -11.75 -2.52 11.19
C LEU A 205 -10.96 -3.59 10.44
N VAL A 206 -11.03 -4.83 10.90
CA VAL A 206 -10.45 -6.00 10.23
C VAL A 206 -11.55 -6.95 9.84
N LEU A 207 -11.61 -7.27 8.56
CA LEU A 207 -12.50 -8.27 8.00
C LEU A 207 -11.72 -9.53 7.67
N GLU A 208 -12.36 -10.68 7.85
CA GLU A 208 -11.92 -12.00 7.47
C GLU A 208 -12.83 -12.55 6.39
N ASN A 209 -12.25 -13.13 5.38
CA ASN A 209 -12.94 -13.90 4.38
C ASN A 209 -12.74 -15.40 4.68
N GLN A 210 -13.79 -16.06 5.10
CA GLN A 210 -13.78 -17.51 5.40
C GLN A 210 -14.24 -18.37 4.21
N GLY A 211 -14.54 -17.73 3.08
CA GLY A 211 -14.95 -18.37 1.84
C GLY A 211 -13.77 -18.72 0.94
N LYS A 212 -14.04 -19.52 -0.09
CA LYS A 212 -13.07 -19.94 -1.12
C LYS A 212 -12.91 -18.93 -2.26
N ASN A 213 -13.72 -17.88 -2.27
CA ASN A 213 -13.68 -16.84 -3.29
C ASN A 213 -13.36 -15.48 -2.65
N LEU A 214 -12.65 -14.65 -3.37
CA LEU A 214 -12.37 -13.30 -2.95
C LEU A 214 -13.66 -12.48 -2.75
N ILE A 215 -13.63 -11.58 -1.79
CA ILE A 215 -14.73 -10.67 -1.51
C ILE A 215 -14.26 -9.22 -1.57
N ARG A 216 -15.18 -8.32 -1.87
CA ARG A 216 -14.92 -6.88 -1.91
C ARG A 216 -15.93 -6.18 -1.01
N PRO A 217 -15.50 -5.65 0.14
CA PRO A 217 -16.39 -4.95 1.06
C PRO A 217 -16.79 -3.60 0.50
N GLU A 218 -18.05 -3.24 0.66
CA GLU A 218 -18.63 -1.93 0.37
C GLU A 218 -19.53 -1.53 1.55
N GLY A 219 -19.82 -0.24 1.69
CA GLY A 219 -20.68 0.25 2.74
C GLY A 219 -20.12 1.44 3.48
N LYS A 220 -20.59 1.68 4.71
CA LYS A 220 -20.22 2.87 5.47
C LYS A 220 -20.09 2.63 6.96
N ILE A 221 -19.31 3.50 7.58
CA ILE A 221 -19.19 3.65 9.03
C ILE A 221 -19.89 4.95 9.40
N THR A 222 -20.93 4.87 10.22
CA THR A 222 -21.69 6.03 10.68
C THR A 222 -21.29 6.37 12.10
N LEU A 223 -20.85 7.60 12.32
CA LEU A 223 -20.64 8.20 13.64
C LEU A 223 -21.93 8.92 14.06
N ARG A 224 -22.41 8.68 15.28
CA ARG A 224 -23.52 9.42 15.90
C ARG A 224 -23.13 9.88 17.28
N GLY A 225 -23.31 11.18 17.53
CA GLY A 225 -23.03 11.80 18.82
C GLY A 225 -24.30 12.35 19.47
N LEU A 226 -24.12 12.92 20.66
CA LEU A 226 -25.15 13.67 21.36
C LEU A 226 -25.57 14.90 20.51
N LEU A 227 -26.78 15.40 20.66
CA LEU A 227 -27.31 16.58 19.98
C LEU A 227 -27.43 16.43 18.43
N GLY A 228 -27.60 15.20 17.95
CA GLY A 228 -27.85 14.96 16.52
C GLY A 228 -26.62 15.06 15.60
N THR A 229 -25.42 15.17 16.16
CA THR A 229 -24.18 15.09 15.36
C THR A 229 -24.11 13.76 14.66
N SER A 230 -23.95 13.76 13.33
CA SER A 230 -23.81 12.56 12.52
C SER A 230 -22.79 12.78 11.40
N ALA A 231 -21.97 11.77 11.14
CA ALA A 231 -21.06 11.75 10.00
C ALA A 231 -20.98 10.33 9.44
N ASP A 232 -20.93 10.23 8.12
CA ASP A 232 -20.78 8.96 7.41
C ASP A 232 -19.39 8.91 6.73
N TYR A 233 -18.74 7.77 6.82
CA TYR A 233 -17.42 7.47 6.25
C TYR A 233 -17.55 6.26 5.35
N GLU A 234 -17.27 6.43 4.06
CA GLU A 234 -17.38 5.34 3.09
C GLU A 234 -16.21 4.36 3.19
N ILE A 235 -16.50 3.09 3.13
CA ILE A 235 -15.50 2.03 3.08
C ILE A 235 -14.83 2.02 1.72
N VAL A 236 -13.49 2.03 1.70
CA VAL A 236 -12.71 1.89 0.49
C VAL A 236 -12.75 0.44 0.01
N PRO A 237 -13.37 0.16 -1.16
CA PRO A 237 -13.56 -1.21 -1.62
C PRO A 237 -12.24 -1.81 -2.10
N LYS A 238 -11.63 -2.67 -1.30
CA LYS A 238 -10.39 -3.41 -1.62
C LYS A 238 -10.65 -4.91 -1.52
N ASN A 239 -10.14 -5.69 -2.45
CA ASN A 239 -10.29 -7.14 -2.46
C ASN A 239 -9.70 -7.79 -1.21
N ILE A 240 -10.45 -8.71 -0.60
CA ILE A 240 -10.00 -9.60 0.46
C ILE A 240 -9.94 -10.99 -0.13
N LEU A 241 -8.75 -11.57 -0.22
CA LEU A 241 -8.51 -12.86 -0.83
C LEU A 241 -9.20 -13.98 -0.03
N ALA A 242 -9.40 -15.14 -0.67
CA ALA A 242 -9.94 -16.32 0.01
C ALA A 242 -9.11 -16.66 1.26
N GLU A 243 -9.77 -17.08 2.31
CA GLU A 243 -9.17 -17.56 3.57
C GLU A 243 -8.15 -16.56 4.18
N SER A 244 -8.38 -15.25 3.98
CA SER A 244 -7.47 -14.20 4.47
C SER A 244 -8.19 -13.12 5.26
N GLN A 245 -7.39 -12.33 6.00
CA GLN A 245 -7.86 -11.16 6.73
C GLN A 245 -7.31 -9.88 6.09
N ARG A 246 -8.08 -8.81 6.19
CA ARG A 246 -7.63 -7.49 5.71
C ARG A 246 -8.12 -6.36 6.59
N LEU A 247 -7.20 -5.44 6.89
CA LEU A 247 -7.53 -4.13 7.42
C LEU A 247 -8.26 -3.32 6.34
N VAL A 248 -9.49 -2.93 6.62
CA VAL A 248 -10.33 -2.18 5.70
C VAL A 248 -10.26 -0.71 6.03
N GLN A 249 -9.97 0.12 5.06
CA GLN A 249 -9.89 1.56 5.18
C GLN A 249 -11.24 2.22 4.87
N ALA A 250 -11.48 3.39 5.46
CA ALA A 250 -12.60 4.25 5.13
C ALA A 250 -12.10 5.66 4.78
N THR A 251 -12.91 6.44 4.06
CA THR A 251 -12.58 7.83 3.69
C THR A 251 -13.03 8.82 4.78
N PRO A 252 -12.19 9.82 5.12
CA PRO A 252 -10.86 10.09 4.58
C PRO A 252 -9.84 9.02 4.96
N SER A 253 -8.99 8.69 4.01
CA SER A 253 -8.00 7.60 4.20
C SER A 253 -6.98 7.96 5.26
N ALA A 254 -6.68 7.00 6.13
CA ALA A 254 -5.62 7.10 7.13
C ALA A 254 -4.25 6.63 6.59
N GLU A 255 -4.04 6.67 5.27
CA GLU A 255 -2.82 6.15 4.59
C GLU A 255 -1.51 6.77 5.11
N PHE A 256 -1.56 7.98 5.62
CA PHE A 256 -0.40 8.68 6.18
C PHE A 256 -0.20 8.46 7.69
N SER A 257 -1.02 7.66 8.32
CA SER A 257 -0.84 7.31 9.73
C SER A 257 0.33 6.35 9.90
N LYS A 258 1.18 6.61 10.90
CA LYS A 258 2.25 5.68 11.30
C LYS A 258 1.72 4.36 11.89
N GLN A 259 0.43 4.30 12.21
CA GLN A 259 -0.23 3.13 12.78
C GLN A 259 -1.21 2.51 11.78
N PRO A 260 -1.39 1.19 11.80
CA PRO A 260 -2.34 0.49 10.95
C PRO A 260 -3.78 0.74 11.43
N ILE A 261 -4.38 1.83 10.99
CA ILE A 261 -5.75 2.22 11.33
C ILE A 261 -6.64 2.27 10.08
N SER A 262 -7.93 2.02 10.28
CA SER A 262 -8.94 2.05 9.23
C SER A 262 -9.47 3.45 8.97
N LEU A 263 -9.62 4.23 10.03
CA LEU A 263 -10.17 5.58 9.99
C LEU A 263 -9.63 6.37 11.18
N ALA A 264 -9.20 7.60 10.95
CA ALA A 264 -8.89 8.59 11.99
C ALA A 264 -10.03 9.61 12.05
N LEU A 265 -10.79 9.60 13.13
CA LEU A 265 -11.81 10.60 13.36
C LEU A 265 -11.15 11.85 13.91
N SER A 266 -11.25 12.96 13.21
CA SER A 266 -10.74 14.27 13.61
C SER A 266 -11.89 15.26 13.79
N GLY A 267 -11.76 16.16 14.77
CA GLY A 267 -12.75 17.18 15.06
C GLY A 267 -12.82 17.49 16.54
N PHE A 268 -13.82 18.27 16.93
CA PHE A 268 -14.15 18.52 18.33
C PHE A 268 -15.27 17.58 18.78
N PHE A 269 -14.99 16.73 19.74
CA PHE A 269 -15.91 15.76 20.28
C PHE A 269 -16.28 16.09 21.73
N LEU A 270 -17.57 16.04 22.08
CA LEU A 270 -18.04 16.28 23.44
C LEU A 270 -19.16 15.30 23.80
N GLY A 271 -18.95 14.51 24.85
CA GLY A 271 -19.93 13.53 25.34
C GLY A 271 -19.81 12.16 24.69
N PRO A 272 -20.88 11.35 24.72
CA PRO A 272 -20.89 9.99 24.18
C PRO A 272 -21.10 9.98 22.67
N TYR A 273 -20.33 9.10 22.00
CA TYR A 273 -20.42 8.82 20.57
C TYR A 273 -20.55 7.32 20.32
N LYS A 274 -21.33 6.97 19.29
CA LYS A 274 -21.47 5.60 18.79
C LYS A 274 -21.03 5.53 17.33
N LEU A 275 -20.17 4.58 17.02
CA LEU A 275 -19.79 4.18 15.67
C LEU A 275 -20.50 2.90 15.30
N SER A 276 -21.06 2.85 14.08
CA SER A 276 -21.75 1.68 13.55
C SER A 276 -21.28 1.44 12.13
N ALA A 277 -20.73 0.26 11.84
CA ALA A 277 -20.40 -0.18 10.50
C ALA A 277 -21.54 -1.00 9.91
N ASN A 278 -21.90 -0.72 8.66
CA ASN A 278 -22.80 -1.53 7.83
C ASN A 278 -22.06 -1.86 6.54
N ILE A 279 -21.75 -3.15 6.34
CA ILE A 279 -20.87 -3.63 5.28
C ILE A 279 -21.60 -4.69 4.47
N ASN A 280 -21.59 -4.53 3.15
CA ASN A 280 -22.08 -5.51 2.18
C ASN A 280 -20.94 -5.97 1.25
N PHE A 281 -21.19 -6.97 0.41
CA PHE A 281 -20.20 -7.58 -0.47
C PHE A 281 -20.73 -7.78 -1.90
N GLY A 282 -21.61 -6.89 -2.35
CA GLY A 282 -22.30 -6.95 -3.63
C GLY A 282 -23.73 -7.47 -3.52
N GLU A 283 -24.39 -7.61 -4.67
CA GLU A 283 -25.76 -8.08 -4.77
C GLU A 283 -25.91 -9.49 -4.19
N ASN A 284 -26.98 -9.74 -3.47
CA ASN A 284 -27.30 -11.02 -2.81
C ASN A 284 -26.33 -11.48 -1.71
N SER A 285 -25.48 -10.58 -1.19
CA SER A 285 -24.63 -10.89 -0.06
C SER A 285 -25.27 -10.49 1.27
N PRO A 286 -24.95 -11.20 2.37
CA PRO A 286 -25.42 -10.80 3.69
C PRO A 286 -24.74 -9.48 4.12
N ASN A 287 -25.54 -8.55 4.68
CA ASN A 287 -24.99 -7.40 5.37
C ASN A 287 -24.44 -7.81 6.74
N ILE A 288 -23.25 -7.37 7.07
CA ILE A 288 -22.66 -7.55 8.39
C ILE A 288 -22.56 -6.22 9.11
N PHE A 289 -22.76 -6.27 10.44
CA PHE A 289 -22.86 -5.09 11.27
C PHE A 289 -21.90 -5.20 12.45
N ALA A 290 -21.31 -4.06 12.82
CA ALA A 290 -20.56 -3.92 14.05
C ALA A 290 -20.81 -2.54 14.66
N SER A 291 -20.66 -2.43 15.98
CA SER A 291 -20.71 -1.14 16.65
C SER A 291 -19.72 -1.04 17.79
N THR A 292 -19.23 0.17 18.04
CA THR A 292 -18.40 0.53 19.19
C THR A 292 -18.78 1.93 19.64
N SER A 293 -18.39 2.31 20.87
CA SER A 293 -18.68 3.63 21.40
C SER A 293 -17.47 4.20 22.13
N PHE A 294 -17.41 5.52 22.26
CA PHE A 294 -16.43 6.22 23.07
C PHE A 294 -17.06 7.44 23.74
N PHE A 295 -16.34 7.97 24.71
CA PHE A 295 -16.68 9.21 25.39
C PHE A 295 -15.55 10.22 25.18
N ALA A 296 -15.89 11.46 24.84
CA ALA A 296 -14.94 12.54 24.68
C ALA A 296 -15.19 13.66 25.67
N PHE A 297 -14.10 14.15 26.29
CA PHE A 297 -14.15 15.23 27.26
C PHE A 297 -12.87 16.08 27.17
N PRO A 298 -12.97 17.44 27.21
CA PRO A 298 -11.80 18.32 27.02
C PRO A 298 -10.93 18.39 28.30
N PHE A 299 -10.37 17.26 28.75
CA PHE A 299 -9.64 17.20 30.01
C PHE A 299 -8.33 18.00 29.97
N LYS A 300 -7.67 18.14 28.80
CA LYS A 300 -6.47 18.99 28.63
C LYS A 300 -6.82 20.46 28.86
N LEU A 301 -7.93 20.92 28.30
CA LEU A 301 -8.42 22.30 28.49
C LEU A 301 -8.80 22.56 29.94
N VAL A 302 -9.55 21.63 30.55
CA VAL A 302 -9.96 21.74 31.96
C VAL A 302 -8.72 21.76 32.87
N ALA A 303 -7.75 20.88 32.66
CA ALA A 303 -6.51 20.87 33.41
C ALA A 303 -5.73 22.19 33.26
N GLY A 304 -5.69 22.75 32.05
CA GLY A 304 -5.07 24.05 31.79
C GLY A 304 -5.76 25.19 32.57
N ILE A 305 -7.10 25.23 32.59
CA ILE A 305 -7.85 26.23 33.34
C ILE A 305 -7.57 26.10 34.86
N ILE A 306 -7.57 24.88 35.39
CA ILE A 306 -7.26 24.63 36.81
C ILE A 306 -5.84 25.12 37.13
N LEU A 307 -4.85 24.81 36.28
CA LEU A 307 -3.48 25.22 36.49
C LEU A 307 -3.34 26.76 36.49
N VAL A 308 -3.94 27.45 35.52
CA VAL A 308 -3.95 28.92 35.46
C VAL A 308 -4.61 29.49 36.73
N THR A 309 -5.74 28.95 37.17
CA THR A 309 -6.42 29.41 38.36
C THR A 309 -5.52 29.26 39.60
N ILE A 310 -4.84 28.13 39.76
CA ILE A 310 -3.92 27.90 40.88
C ILE A 310 -2.77 28.90 40.87
N ILE A 311 -2.17 29.13 39.71
CA ILE A 311 -1.07 30.10 39.55
C ILE A 311 -1.57 31.51 39.89
N THR A 312 -2.73 31.90 39.42
CA THR A 312 -3.32 33.22 39.70
C THR A 312 -3.55 33.43 41.22
N ILE A 313 -4.13 32.43 41.87
CA ILE A 313 -4.34 32.48 43.34
C ILE A 313 -3.00 32.59 44.08
N PHE A 314 -1.98 31.85 43.63
CA PHE A 314 -0.66 31.89 44.24
C PHE A 314 0.00 33.28 44.08
N ILE A 315 -0.10 33.87 42.89
CA ILE A 315 0.42 35.21 42.59
C ILE A 315 -0.27 36.27 43.48
N ILE A 316 -1.62 36.25 43.54
CA ILE A 316 -2.39 37.18 44.34
C ILE A 316 -1.99 37.07 45.85
N LYS A 317 -1.91 35.85 46.39
CA LYS A 317 -1.47 35.67 47.78
C LYS A 317 -0.08 36.15 48.06
N ARG A 318 0.84 36.00 47.13
CA ARG A 318 2.22 36.49 47.27
C ARG A 318 2.30 38.00 47.30
N PHE A 319 1.60 38.71 46.40
CA PHE A 319 1.57 40.17 46.37
C PHE A 319 0.82 40.76 47.59
N SER A 320 -0.25 40.10 48.07
CA SER A 320 -0.93 40.57 49.31
C SER A 320 -0.09 40.37 50.58
N ALA A 321 0.85 39.42 50.60
CA ALA A 321 1.74 39.21 51.74
C ALA A 321 2.95 40.19 51.76
N ASP A 322 3.20 40.90 50.70
CA ASP A 322 4.27 41.92 50.61
C ASP A 322 3.75 43.36 50.96
N GLU A 323 2.42 43.52 51.24
CA GLU A 323 1.78 44.80 51.66
C GLU A 323 1.53 44.92 53.17
N ASP A 324 1.73 43.85 53.94
CA ASP A 324 1.67 43.84 55.46
C ASP A 324 3.12 43.84 56.01
#